data_d8cb1e13b5ca29c149dc77a3d59642a8
#
_entry.id   d8cb1e13b5ca29c149dc77a3d59642a8
#
_cell.length_a   1.000
_cell.length_b   1.000
_cell.length_c   1.000
_cell.angle_alpha   90.00
_cell.angle_beta   90.00
_cell.angle_gamma   90.00
#
_symmetry.space_group_name_H-M   'P 1'
#
loop_
_entity.id
_entity.type
_entity.pdbx_description
1 polymer ?
#
loop_
_entity_poly.entity_id
_entity_poly.type
_entity_poly.pdbx_seq_one_letter_code
_entity_poly.pdbx_strand_id
1 'polypeptide(L)'
;MITFRWIATFLLAIYCSILAVHNLKIGAFNAAVFGQQKARKQRVLGIIAKIAVCYDILLLQEVRDATETAVNKLLNRIKKDFGVNFDLVSSERLGRSHSKEQYVFLYRKDRGIDVTSSYHYDDGDESFKNDTFEREPFIVKFRAENSEVADFALVAIHIKPKKAYEELKALNDVYLDVKNRLSRNIIILGDLNADCTYMPKKYWSDIDLRQNTELWWPIGDDMDTTTSRTHCAYDRFIIAGRLRKAVLQESVGIFDFATVLGLSLEEAREVSDHYPIELELREKTARTTRSSPKCQGAYLGMKVRQSS
;
A
#
# COMPACT_ATOMS: atom_id res chain seq x y z
N MET A 1 12.13 -29.17 -15.65
CA MET A 1 11.35 -28.39 -14.66
C MET A 1 12.09 -27.17 -14.07
N ILE A 2 13.40 -27.05 -14.24
CA ILE A 2 14.20 -25.90 -13.72
C ILE A 2 14.05 -24.65 -14.61
N THR A 3 13.84 -24.80 -15.90
CA THR A 3 13.79 -23.70 -16.88
C THR A 3 12.55 -22.80 -16.76
N PHE A 4 11.39 -23.35 -16.40
CA PHE A 4 10.15 -22.57 -16.29
C PHE A 4 10.15 -21.59 -15.10
N ARG A 5 10.81 -21.94 -13.99
CA ARG A 5 10.89 -21.07 -12.79
C ARG A 5 11.77 -19.83 -13.01
N TRP A 6 12.85 -19.97 -13.78
CA TRP A 6 13.71 -18.85 -14.14
C TRP A 6 13.03 -17.89 -15.12
N ILE A 7 12.24 -18.44 -16.05
CA ILE A 7 11.48 -17.63 -17.01
C ILE A 7 10.42 -16.78 -16.29
N ALA A 8 9.67 -17.34 -15.34
CA ALA A 8 8.67 -16.57 -14.58
C ALA A 8 9.32 -15.46 -13.71
N THR A 9 10.49 -15.72 -13.12
CA THR A 9 11.21 -14.70 -12.34
C THR A 9 11.78 -13.61 -13.24
N PHE A 10 12.27 -13.98 -14.42
CA PHE A 10 12.80 -13.05 -15.42
C PHE A 10 11.68 -12.24 -16.07
N LEU A 11 10.51 -12.85 -16.32
CA LEU A 11 9.34 -12.17 -16.85
C LEU A 11 8.72 -11.19 -15.84
N LEU A 12 8.73 -11.47 -14.54
CA LEU A 12 8.26 -10.54 -13.53
C LEU A 12 9.22 -9.36 -13.37
N ALA A 13 10.53 -9.61 -13.37
CA ALA A 13 11.54 -8.53 -13.36
C ALA A 13 11.45 -7.67 -14.63
N ILE A 14 11.21 -8.29 -15.78
CA ILE A 14 10.96 -7.61 -17.07
C ILE A 14 9.61 -6.88 -17.02
N TYR A 15 8.55 -7.49 -16.47
CA TYR A 15 7.24 -6.87 -16.33
C TYR A 15 7.31 -5.61 -15.44
N CYS A 16 7.97 -5.70 -14.28
CA CYS A 16 8.23 -4.52 -13.44
C CYS A 16 9.20 -3.51 -14.08
N SER A 17 10.05 -3.95 -15.05
CA SER A 17 11.02 -3.06 -15.72
C SER A 17 10.50 -2.47 -17.03
N ILE A 18 9.66 -3.20 -17.78
CA ILE A 18 9.10 -2.74 -19.07
C ILE A 18 7.93 -1.76 -18.86
N LEU A 19 7.24 -1.85 -17.71
CA LEU A 19 6.24 -0.86 -17.29
C LEU A 19 6.86 0.41 -16.66
N ALA A 20 8.18 0.54 -16.70
CA ALA A 20 8.90 1.75 -16.32
C ALA A 20 8.75 2.87 -17.37
N VAL A 21 7.53 3.17 -17.77
CA VAL A 21 7.12 4.54 -17.97
C VAL A 21 7.23 5.15 -16.57
N HIS A 22 7.88 6.27 -16.46
CA HIS A 22 8.36 6.93 -15.24
C HIS A 22 7.31 7.28 -14.15
N ASN A 23 6.11 6.70 -14.17
CA ASN A 23 5.07 6.90 -13.18
C ASN A 23 5.53 6.43 -11.80
N LEU A 24 5.04 7.11 -10.77
CA LEU A 24 5.32 6.76 -9.38
C LEU A 24 4.31 5.70 -8.91
N LYS A 25 4.78 4.47 -8.68
CA LYS A 25 3.93 3.37 -8.22
C LYS A 25 3.93 3.28 -6.69
N ILE A 26 2.74 3.39 -6.10
CA ILE A 26 2.51 3.32 -4.65
C ILE A 26 1.68 2.08 -4.34
N GLY A 27 2.11 1.32 -3.31
CA GLY A 27 1.37 0.16 -2.80
C GLY A 27 1.18 0.20 -1.30
N ALA A 28 0.17 -0.53 -0.82
CA ALA A 28 0.01 -0.86 0.59
C ALA A 28 -0.23 -2.36 0.73
N PHE A 29 0.47 -3.00 1.65
CA PHE A 29 0.45 -4.44 1.84
C PHE A 29 0.45 -4.82 3.32
N ASN A 30 -0.67 -5.35 3.81
CA ASN A 30 -0.66 -6.06 5.08
C ASN A 30 0.07 -7.40 4.87
N ALA A 31 1.25 -7.54 5.44
CA ALA A 31 2.12 -8.69 5.26
C ALA A 31 1.87 -9.80 6.30
N ALA A 32 0.74 -9.76 6.99
CA ALA A 32 0.25 -10.74 7.96
C ALA A 32 1.33 -11.23 8.93
N VAL A 33 1.52 -10.51 10.04
CA VAL A 33 2.50 -10.87 11.09
C VAL A 33 3.93 -11.01 10.54
N PHE A 34 4.41 -9.97 9.82
CA PHE A 34 5.76 -9.97 9.28
C PHE A 34 6.79 -9.73 10.38
N GLY A 35 7.31 -10.82 10.93
CA GLY A 35 8.34 -10.83 11.96
C GLY A 35 9.44 -11.84 11.64
N GLN A 36 10.34 -12.06 12.62
CA GLN A 36 11.52 -12.91 12.44
C GLN A 36 11.18 -14.34 11.98
N GLN A 37 10.10 -14.94 12.48
CA GLN A 37 9.70 -16.29 12.09
C GLN A 37 9.31 -16.36 10.61
N LYS A 38 8.49 -15.40 10.12
CA LYS A 38 8.11 -15.32 8.72
C LYS A 38 9.33 -15.03 7.83
N ALA A 39 10.21 -14.12 8.26
CA ALA A 39 11.44 -13.77 7.53
C ALA A 39 12.50 -14.89 7.51
N ARG A 40 12.37 -15.95 8.31
CA ARG A 40 13.21 -17.18 8.20
C ARG A 40 12.74 -18.09 7.08
N LYS A 41 11.46 -18.05 6.71
CA LYS A 41 10.90 -18.84 5.61
C LYS A 41 11.39 -18.26 4.27
N GLN A 42 12.48 -18.79 3.73
CA GLN A 42 13.19 -18.23 2.56
C GLN A 42 12.30 -18.08 1.32
N ARG A 43 11.33 -18.98 1.15
CA ARG A 43 10.36 -18.92 0.04
C ARG A 43 9.42 -17.73 0.23
N VAL A 44 8.82 -17.59 1.41
CA VAL A 44 7.90 -16.48 1.74
C VAL A 44 8.63 -15.14 1.64
N LEU A 45 9.81 -15.02 2.25
CA LEU A 45 10.64 -13.82 2.16
C LEU A 45 10.97 -13.46 0.70
N GLY A 46 11.28 -14.46 -0.13
CA GLY A 46 11.53 -14.25 -1.57
C GLY A 46 10.28 -13.79 -2.34
N ILE A 47 9.08 -14.22 -1.94
CA ILE A 47 7.83 -13.73 -2.54
C ILE A 47 7.56 -12.29 -2.10
N ILE A 48 7.68 -11.97 -0.80
CA ILE A 48 7.53 -10.60 -0.31
C ILE A 48 8.54 -9.65 -0.98
N ALA A 49 9.79 -10.11 -1.21
CA ALA A 49 10.79 -9.34 -1.95
C ALA A 49 10.36 -9.08 -3.41
N LYS A 50 9.76 -10.06 -4.09
CA LYS A 50 9.22 -9.89 -5.45
C LYS A 50 8.06 -8.91 -5.48
N ILE A 51 7.19 -8.93 -4.47
CA ILE A 51 6.10 -7.96 -4.32
C ILE A 51 6.69 -6.56 -4.14
N ALA A 52 7.64 -6.41 -3.21
CA ALA A 52 8.19 -5.11 -2.85
C ALA A 52 8.85 -4.38 -4.03
N VAL A 53 9.59 -5.08 -4.88
CA VAL A 53 10.30 -4.46 -6.02
C VAL A 53 9.38 -3.93 -7.11
N CYS A 54 8.08 -4.26 -7.06
CA CYS A 54 7.09 -3.71 -7.99
C CYS A 54 6.70 -2.26 -7.68
N TYR A 55 7.13 -1.70 -6.56
CA TYR A 55 6.70 -0.38 -6.08
C TYR A 55 7.88 0.58 -5.94
N ASP A 56 7.56 1.85 -6.05
CA ASP A 56 8.49 2.96 -5.72
C ASP A 56 8.33 3.39 -4.26
N ILE A 57 7.08 3.33 -3.75
CA ILE A 57 6.75 3.47 -2.33
C ILE A 57 5.83 2.31 -1.96
N LEU A 58 6.21 1.52 -0.96
CA LEU A 58 5.40 0.42 -0.43
C LEU A 58 5.21 0.58 1.07
N LEU A 59 3.97 0.68 1.51
CA LEU A 59 3.60 0.50 2.91
C LEU A 59 3.54 -0.99 3.24
N LEU A 60 4.32 -1.42 4.21
CA LEU A 60 4.18 -2.72 4.87
C LEU A 60 3.48 -2.53 6.21
N GLN A 61 2.46 -3.34 6.45
CA GLN A 61 1.71 -3.38 7.71
C GLN A 61 1.90 -4.71 8.42
N GLU A 62 1.53 -4.77 9.68
CA GLU A 62 1.77 -5.89 10.57
C GLU A 62 3.26 -6.28 10.68
N VAL A 63 4.14 -5.31 10.61
CA VAL A 63 5.56 -5.58 10.90
C VAL A 63 5.72 -5.74 12.41
N ARG A 64 5.96 -6.98 12.84
CA ARG A 64 6.01 -7.38 14.26
C ARG A 64 7.41 -7.84 14.66
N ASP A 65 8.38 -6.94 14.58
CA ASP A 65 9.77 -7.24 14.92
C ASP A 65 10.42 -6.09 15.68
N ALA A 66 10.61 -6.29 16.99
CA ALA A 66 11.23 -5.28 17.86
C ALA A 66 12.72 -5.00 17.55
N THR A 67 13.35 -5.85 16.74
CA THR A 67 14.79 -5.80 16.45
C THR A 67 15.09 -5.35 15.02
N GLU A 68 14.06 -5.05 14.23
CA GLU A 68 14.16 -4.70 12.80
C GLU A 68 14.85 -5.77 11.93
N THR A 69 15.12 -6.94 12.50
CA THR A 69 15.83 -8.04 11.81
C THR A 69 15.05 -8.53 10.58
N ALA A 70 13.71 -8.59 10.66
CA ALA A 70 12.86 -9.07 9.56
C ALA A 70 12.91 -8.12 8.36
N VAL A 71 12.78 -6.82 8.61
CA VAL A 71 12.84 -5.78 7.55
C VAL A 71 14.23 -5.74 6.93
N ASN A 72 15.28 -5.77 7.75
CA ASN A 72 16.67 -5.81 7.26
C ASN A 72 16.94 -7.05 6.40
N LYS A 73 16.39 -8.22 6.78
CA LYS A 73 16.48 -9.43 5.92
C LYS A 73 15.76 -9.26 4.60
N LEU A 74 14.60 -8.60 4.61
CA LEU A 74 13.86 -8.30 3.38
C LEU A 74 14.66 -7.37 2.47
N LEU A 75 15.21 -6.27 2.98
CA LEU A 75 16.03 -5.33 2.21
C LEU A 75 17.27 -6.01 1.63
N ASN A 76 17.96 -6.82 2.43
CA ASN A 76 19.12 -7.60 1.96
C ASN A 76 18.73 -8.60 0.87
N ARG A 77 17.55 -9.22 0.99
CA ARG A 77 17.03 -10.14 -0.01
C ARG A 77 16.69 -9.43 -1.32
N ILE A 78 16.04 -8.26 -1.24
CA ILE A 78 15.74 -7.42 -2.40
C ILE A 78 17.02 -6.99 -3.09
N LYS A 79 18.00 -6.47 -2.36
CA LYS A 79 19.27 -6.07 -2.92
C LYS A 79 20.01 -7.21 -3.60
N LYS A 80 20.04 -8.39 -2.96
CA LYS A 80 20.70 -9.58 -3.49
C LYS A 80 20.05 -10.11 -4.76
N ASP A 81 18.71 -10.21 -4.78
CA ASP A 81 17.99 -10.90 -5.85
C ASP A 81 17.69 -9.98 -7.03
N PHE A 82 17.55 -8.67 -6.80
CA PHE A 82 17.08 -7.69 -7.81
C PHE A 82 18.02 -6.51 -8.02
N GLY A 83 19.05 -6.32 -7.19
CA GLY A 83 19.96 -5.17 -7.28
C GLY A 83 19.31 -3.84 -6.87
N VAL A 84 18.10 -3.87 -6.30
CA VAL A 84 17.33 -2.70 -5.90
C VAL A 84 17.66 -2.32 -4.46
N ASN A 85 17.84 -1.02 -4.21
CA ASN A 85 18.01 -0.48 -2.87
C ASN A 85 16.77 0.33 -2.50
N PHE A 86 16.20 0.02 -1.33
CA PHE A 86 15.18 0.83 -0.70
C PHE A 86 15.75 1.51 0.53
N ASP A 87 15.36 2.76 0.74
CA ASP A 87 15.39 3.39 2.05
C ASP A 87 14.05 3.08 2.77
N LEU A 88 14.01 3.32 4.08
CA LEU A 88 12.81 3.10 4.85
C LEU A 88 12.54 4.23 5.84
N VAL A 89 11.28 4.39 6.19
CA VAL A 89 10.83 5.13 7.37
C VAL A 89 9.80 4.28 8.09
N SER A 90 9.95 4.11 9.41
CA SER A 90 9.08 3.28 10.23
C SER A 90 8.44 4.08 11.35
N SER A 91 7.24 3.66 11.74
CA SER A 91 6.58 4.12 12.95
C SER A 91 7.29 3.57 14.20
N GLU A 92 6.94 4.07 15.35
CA GLU A 92 7.12 3.37 16.60
C GLU A 92 6.30 2.06 16.61
N ARG A 93 6.51 1.25 17.64
CA ARG A 93 5.72 0.04 17.83
C ARG A 93 4.40 0.37 18.50
N LEU A 94 3.32 0.24 17.74
CA LEU A 94 1.96 0.63 18.09
C LEU A 94 1.09 -0.56 18.49
N GLY A 95 0.07 -0.29 19.26
CA GLY A 95 -0.92 -1.26 19.73
C GLY A 95 -0.96 -1.41 21.25
N ARG A 96 -2.16 -1.61 21.78
CA ARG A 96 -2.47 -1.66 23.24
C ARG A 96 -2.14 -2.99 23.89
N SER A 97 -1.64 -3.96 23.16
CA SER A 97 -1.28 -5.28 23.66
C SER A 97 0.22 -5.55 23.54
N HIS A 98 0.68 -6.68 24.06
CA HIS A 98 2.06 -7.14 23.84
C HIS A 98 2.37 -7.40 22.37
N SER A 99 1.35 -7.62 21.53
CA SER A 99 1.49 -7.84 20.09
C SER A 99 1.52 -6.51 19.34
N LYS A 100 2.55 -5.71 19.60
CA LYS A 100 2.76 -4.43 18.93
C LYS A 100 3.28 -4.62 17.51
N GLU A 101 2.85 -3.75 16.60
CA GLU A 101 3.26 -3.74 15.20
C GLU A 101 3.72 -2.35 14.75
N GLN A 102 4.33 -2.29 13.58
CA GLN A 102 4.83 -1.04 12.99
C GLN A 102 4.29 -0.89 11.58
N TYR A 103 4.15 0.36 11.15
CA TYR A 103 4.07 0.75 9.75
C TYR A 103 5.48 0.97 9.23
N VAL A 104 5.80 0.38 8.08
CA VAL A 104 7.10 0.56 7.43
C VAL A 104 6.88 0.97 5.98
N PHE A 105 7.26 2.19 5.63
CA PHE A 105 7.36 2.59 4.24
C PHE A 105 8.74 2.26 3.69
N LEU A 106 8.79 1.44 2.66
CA LEU A 106 9.97 1.25 1.81
C LEU A 106 9.86 2.22 0.64
N TYR A 107 10.93 2.94 0.28
CA TYR A 107 10.89 3.89 -0.83
C TYR A 107 12.19 3.96 -1.61
N ARG A 108 12.07 4.29 -2.90
CA ARG A 108 13.16 4.31 -3.90
C ARG A 108 13.81 5.69 -3.96
N LYS A 109 14.83 5.91 -3.12
CA LYS A 109 15.59 7.17 -3.13
C LYS A 109 16.33 7.41 -4.44
N ASP A 110 16.80 6.35 -5.08
CA ASP A 110 17.42 6.38 -6.41
C ASP A 110 16.48 6.86 -7.53
N ARG A 111 15.18 6.98 -7.25
CA ARG A 111 14.17 7.55 -8.15
C ARG A 111 13.73 8.97 -7.76
N GLY A 112 14.51 9.66 -6.93
CA GLY A 112 14.20 11.02 -6.48
C GLY A 112 13.04 11.10 -5.50
N ILE A 113 12.90 10.07 -4.66
CA ILE A 113 11.87 10.01 -3.62
C ILE A 113 12.55 10.21 -2.27
N ASP A 114 12.12 11.22 -1.53
CA ASP A 114 12.64 11.55 -0.20
C ASP A 114 11.50 11.70 0.81
N VAL A 115 11.80 11.37 2.07
CA VAL A 115 10.96 11.69 3.22
C VAL A 115 11.36 13.05 3.78
N THR A 116 10.41 13.97 3.89
CA THR A 116 10.67 15.34 4.39
C THR A 116 10.24 15.53 5.84
N SER A 117 9.25 14.77 6.31
CA SER A 117 8.83 14.72 7.72
C SER A 117 7.96 13.49 7.99
N SER A 118 7.91 13.08 9.24
CA SER A 118 7.00 12.04 9.71
C SER A 118 6.58 12.28 11.16
N TYR A 119 5.36 11.86 11.52
CA TYR A 119 4.86 11.91 12.90
C TYR A 119 3.69 10.92 13.08
N HIS A 120 3.34 10.63 14.32
CA HIS A 120 2.10 9.94 14.68
C HIS A 120 1.00 10.94 14.97
N TYR A 121 -0.22 10.62 14.57
CA TYR A 121 -1.38 11.36 15.01
C TYR A 121 -1.62 11.04 16.49
N ASP A 122 -1.70 12.07 17.31
CA ASP A 122 -2.00 11.97 18.74
C ASP A 122 -3.50 12.23 18.93
N ASP A 123 -4.25 11.20 19.28
CA ASP A 123 -5.70 11.27 19.52
C ASP A 123 -6.06 11.21 21.01
N GLY A 124 -5.06 11.25 21.89
CA GLY A 124 -5.25 11.33 23.33
C GLY A 124 -4.42 10.35 24.13
N ASP A 125 -4.89 10.03 25.32
CA ASP A 125 -4.22 9.18 26.29
C ASP A 125 -5.16 8.04 26.72
N GLU A 126 -4.70 6.80 26.60
CA GLU A 126 -5.45 5.58 26.99
C GLU A 126 -5.92 5.66 28.45
N SER A 127 -5.16 6.29 29.36
CA SER A 127 -5.49 6.40 30.78
C SER A 127 -6.74 7.23 31.01
N PHE A 128 -7.03 8.19 30.14
CA PHE A 128 -8.22 9.03 30.16
C PHE A 128 -9.37 8.52 29.28
N LYS A 129 -9.16 7.38 28.57
CA LYS A 129 -10.13 6.76 27.65
C LYS A 129 -10.58 7.69 26.51
N ASN A 130 -9.76 8.65 26.13
CA ASN A 130 -9.99 9.56 25.00
C ASN A 130 -9.17 9.20 23.76
N ASP A 131 -8.38 8.15 23.85
CA ASP A 131 -7.65 7.52 22.76
C ASP A 131 -8.56 6.53 22.00
N THR A 132 -8.69 6.71 20.71
CA THR A 132 -9.62 5.94 19.85
C THR A 132 -8.90 4.83 19.09
N PHE A 133 -7.75 5.15 18.45
CA PHE A 133 -7.05 4.21 17.60
C PHE A 133 -6.36 3.09 18.41
N GLU A 134 -6.46 1.87 17.95
CA GLU A 134 -5.65 0.75 18.47
C GLU A 134 -4.18 0.95 18.11
N ARG A 135 -3.94 1.57 16.96
CA ARG A 135 -2.64 1.93 16.40
C ARG A 135 -2.76 3.30 15.75
N GLU A 136 -2.10 4.27 16.32
CA GLU A 136 -2.14 5.64 15.87
C GLU A 136 -1.72 5.74 14.40
N PRO A 137 -2.44 6.51 13.58
CA PRO A 137 -2.05 6.75 12.20
C PRO A 137 -0.63 7.31 12.09
N PHE A 138 0.18 6.75 11.19
CA PHE A 138 1.52 7.21 10.92
C PHE A 138 1.54 8.05 9.65
N ILE A 139 1.87 9.33 9.80
CA ILE A 139 1.88 10.31 8.72
C ILE A 139 3.31 10.51 8.23
N VAL A 140 3.52 10.35 6.92
CA VAL A 140 4.81 10.57 6.27
C VAL A 140 4.62 11.52 5.09
N LYS A 141 5.36 12.63 5.09
CA LYS A 141 5.42 13.55 3.95
C LYS A 141 6.54 13.15 3.03
N PHE A 142 6.17 12.82 1.80
CA PHE A 142 7.08 12.49 0.73
C PHE A 142 7.28 13.67 -0.22
N ARG A 143 8.48 13.72 -0.80
CA ARG A 143 8.79 14.46 -2.00
C ARG A 143 9.24 13.48 -3.07
N ALA A 144 8.55 13.48 -4.21
CA ALA A 144 8.88 12.69 -5.40
C ALA A 144 9.07 13.66 -6.57
N GLU A 145 10.30 14.01 -6.88
CA GLU A 145 10.63 15.12 -7.81
C GLU A 145 10.08 14.90 -9.22
N ASN A 146 9.98 13.64 -9.64
CA ASN A 146 9.53 13.25 -10.96
C ASN A 146 8.01 13.05 -11.05
N SER A 147 7.26 13.16 -9.94
CA SER A 147 5.81 13.06 -9.97
C SER A 147 5.13 14.38 -10.34
N GLU A 148 3.99 14.32 -11.04
CA GLU A 148 3.12 15.49 -11.34
C GLU A 148 2.74 16.25 -10.06
N VAL A 149 2.54 15.53 -8.96
CA VAL A 149 2.36 16.08 -7.61
C VAL A 149 3.57 15.70 -6.78
N ALA A 150 4.57 16.59 -6.75
CA ALA A 150 5.85 16.29 -6.13
C ALA A 150 5.77 16.14 -4.59
N ASP A 151 4.97 16.98 -3.92
CA ASP A 151 4.85 16.97 -2.45
C ASP A 151 3.47 16.46 -2.03
N PHE A 152 3.44 15.38 -1.24
CA PHE A 152 2.22 14.78 -0.74
C PHE A 152 2.44 14.07 0.61
N ALA A 153 1.36 13.82 1.32
CA ALA A 153 1.37 13.05 2.56
C ALA A 153 0.73 11.67 2.34
N LEU A 154 1.37 10.63 2.88
CA LEU A 154 0.81 9.30 3.05
C LEU A 154 0.46 9.09 4.51
N VAL A 155 -0.76 8.63 4.78
CA VAL A 155 -1.27 8.33 6.11
C VAL A 155 -1.48 6.83 6.19
N ALA A 156 -0.55 6.13 6.84
CA ALA A 156 -0.67 4.70 7.09
C ALA A 156 -1.63 4.45 8.24
N ILE A 157 -2.57 3.52 8.04
CA ILE A 157 -3.51 3.09 9.06
C ILE A 157 -3.80 1.59 8.94
N HIS A 158 -3.83 0.90 10.07
CA HIS A 158 -4.37 -0.45 10.22
C HIS A 158 -5.43 -0.44 11.30
N ILE A 159 -6.67 -0.36 10.90
CA ILE A 159 -7.83 -0.27 11.77
C ILE A 159 -8.08 -1.60 12.46
N LYS A 160 -8.44 -1.57 13.74
CA LYS A 160 -8.81 -2.77 14.48
C LYS A 160 -10.16 -3.31 13.98
N PRO A 161 -10.26 -4.58 13.54
CA PRO A 161 -11.50 -5.14 12.99
C PRO A 161 -12.75 -4.88 13.84
N LYS A 162 -12.63 -5.09 15.16
CA LYS A 162 -13.77 -4.93 16.11
C LYS A 162 -14.13 -3.46 16.40
N LYS A 163 -13.31 -2.51 15.96
CA LYS A 163 -13.49 -1.07 16.14
C LYS A 163 -13.53 -0.31 14.81
N ALA A 164 -13.80 -1.02 13.70
CA ALA A 164 -13.73 -0.43 12.38
C ALA A 164 -14.64 0.80 12.23
N TYR A 165 -15.82 0.76 12.80
CA TYR A 165 -16.74 1.90 12.77
C TYR A 165 -16.19 3.12 13.51
N GLU A 166 -15.74 2.94 14.75
CA GLU A 166 -15.26 4.02 15.60
C GLU A 166 -13.96 4.65 15.03
N GLU A 167 -13.01 3.81 14.64
CA GLU A 167 -11.74 4.29 14.10
C GLU A 167 -11.91 4.94 12.72
N LEU A 168 -12.83 4.44 11.86
CA LEU A 168 -13.16 5.09 10.58
C LEU A 168 -13.80 6.47 10.78
N LYS A 169 -14.62 6.65 11.82
CA LYS A 169 -15.15 7.99 12.16
C LYS A 169 -14.04 8.92 12.60
N ALA A 170 -13.18 8.48 13.52
CA ALA A 170 -12.07 9.28 14.03
C ALA A 170 -11.04 9.64 12.95
N LEU A 171 -10.92 8.81 11.91
CA LEU A 171 -10.00 9.04 10.80
C LEU A 171 -10.30 10.35 10.02
N ASN A 172 -11.51 10.90 10.15
CA ASN A 172 -11.83 12.22 9.60
C ASN A 172 -11.02 13.33 10.27
N ASP A 173 -10.81 13.26 11.57
CA ASP A 173 -10.02 14.25 12.31
C ASP A 173 -8.54 14.18 11.92
N VAL A 174 -8.03 12.97 11.68
CA VAL A 174 -6.69 12.76 11.11
C VAL A 174 -6.56 13.43 9.74
N TYR A 175 -7.54 13.22 8.86
CA TYR A 175 -7.55 13.87 7.55
C TYR A 175 -7.53 15.40 7.67
N LEU A 176 -8.35 15.96 8.55
CA LEU A 176 -8.41 17.42 8.77
C LEU A 176 -7.11 17.97 9.37
N ASP A 177 -6.50 17.25 10.31
CA ASP A 177 -5.19 17.62 10.87
C ASP A 177 -4.12 17.68 9.78
N VAL A 178 -3.97 16.60 9.01
CA VAL A 178 -2.97 16.53 7.92
C VAL A 178 -3.24 17.59 6.85
N LYS A 179 -4.52 17.81 6.47
CA LYS A 179 -4.93 18.82 5.48
C LYS A 179 -4.55 20.23 5.91
N ASN A 180 -4.68 20.55 7.20
CA ASN A 180 -4.45 21.87 7.73
C ASN A 180 -2.98 22.14 8.07
N ARG A 181 -2.26 21.14 8.56
CA ARG A 181 -0.90 21.30 9.10
C ARG A 181 0.20 20.92 8.13
N LEU A 182 -0.03 19.97 7.22
CA LEU A 182 1.06 19.36 6.47
C LEU A 182 0.89 19.45 4.94
N SER A 183 -0.23 18.97 4.41
CA SER A 183 -0.47 18.89 2.96
C SER A 183 -1.95 18.75 2.64
N ARG A 184 -2.38 19.35 1.52
CA ARG A 184 -3.70 19.10 0.93
C ARG A 184 -3.70 17.91 -0.04
N ASN A 185 -2.52 17.44 -0.43
CA ASN A 185 -2.35 16.27 -1.28
C ASN A 185 -2.10 15.07 -0.36
N ILE A 186 -3.13 14.27 -0.12
CA ILE A 186 -3.13 13.22 0.90
C ILE A 186 -3.61 11.92 0.29
N ILE A 187 -2.93 10.82 0.62
CA ILE A 187 -3.44 9.45 0.45
C ILE A 187 -3.45 8.80 1.82
N ILE A 188 -4.63 8.45 2.32
CA ILE A 188 -4.77 7.52 3.44
C ILE A 188 -4.78 6.13 2.84
N LEU A 189 -3.99 5.20 3.37
CA LEU A 189 -3.82 3.88 2.78
C LEU A 189 -3.57 2.80 3.83
N GLY A 190 -3.97 1.59 3.51
CA GLY A 190 -3.72 0.39 4.29
C GLY A 190 -4.97 -0.45 4.52
N ASP A 191 -4.87 -1.35 5.51
CA ASP A 191 -5.96 -2.22 5.94
C ASP A 191 -6.90 -1.44 6.88
N LEU A 192 -8.00 -0.97 6.32
CA LEU A 192 -9.02 -0.23 7.06
C LEU A 192 -10.09 -1.17 7.65
N ASN A 193 -10.02 -2.47 7.39
CA ASN A 193 -11.08 -3.43 7.74
C ASN A 193 -12.48 -2.93 7.36
N ALA A 194 -12.53 -2.21 6.22
CA ALA A 194 -13.63 -1.34 5.80
C ALA A 194 -14.68 -2.07 4.98
N ASP A 195 -15.04 -3.29 5.33
CA ASP A 195 -16.04 -4.10 4.62
C ASP A 195 -16.55 -5.29 5.44
N CYS A 196 -17.43 -6.06 4.83
CA CYS A 196 -17.99 -7.32 5.34
C CYS A 196 -18.57 -7.16 6.74
N THR A 197 -18.21 -8.07 7.67
CA THR A 197 -18.73 -8.06 9.04
C THR A 197 -18.10 -7.01 9.93
N TYR A 198 -16.92 -6.51 9.57
CA TYR A 198 -16.21 -5.49 10.36
C TYR A 198 -16.82 -4.10 10.16
N MET A 199 -17.21 -3.77 8.92
CA MET A 199 -17.88 -2.52 8.58
C MET A 199 -19.14 -2.76 7.73
N PRO A 200 -20.28 -3.10 8.35
CA PRO A 200 -21.54 -3.31 7.64
C PRO A 200 -22.00 -2.06 6.88
N LYS A 201 -22.52 -2.26 5.67
CA LYS A 201 -22.92 -1.18 4.74
C LYS A 201 -23.87 -0.13 5.34
N LYS A 202 -24.72 -0.52 6.30
CA LYS A 202 -25.68 0.38 6.98
C LYS A 202 -25.02 1.52 7.75
N TYR A 203 -23.72 1.39 8.10
CA TYR A 203 -22.98 2.42 8.84
C TYR A 203 -22.21 3.39 7.95
N TRP A 204 -22.14 3.13 6.63
CA TRP A 204 -21.37 3.98 5.72
C TRP A 204 -21.89 5.43 5.62
N SER A 205 -23.20 5.66 5.85
CA SER A 205 -23.79 6.99 5.91
C SER A 205 -23.23 7.86 7.03
N ASP A 206 -22.70 7.23 8.09
CA ASP A 206 -22.20 7.93 9.28
C ASP A 206 -20.69 8.23 9.20
N ILE A 207 -20.04 7.81 8.12
CA ILE A 207 -18.60 8.01 7.91
C ILE A 207 -18.37 9.26 7.08
N ASP A 208 -17.97 10.35 7.73
CA ASP A 208 -17.74 11.65 7.08
C ASP A 208 -16.76 11.56 5.92
N LEU A 209 -15.68 10.78 6.06
CA LEU A 209 -14.72 10.55 4.96
C LEU A 209 -15.36 9.90 3.73
N ARG A 210 -16.42 9.09 3.91
CA ARG A 210 -17.13 8.45 2.78
C ARG A 210 -18.13 9.40 2.13
N GLN A 211 -18.69 10.32 2.92
CA GLN A 211 -19.65 11.33 2.45
C GLN A 211 -18.97 12.55 1.82
N ASN A 212 -17.69 12.77 2.13
CA ASN A 212 -16.94 13.92 1.66
C ASN A 212 -16.62 13.79 0.15
N THR A 213 -17.25 14.63 -0.67
CA THR A 213 -17.06 14.65 -2.13
C THR A 213 -15.69 15.13 -2.59
N GLU A 214 -14.91 15.76 -1.70
CA GLU A 214 -13.51 16.10 -1.97
C GLU A 214 -12.59 14.88 -1.94
N LEU A 215 -13.05 13.76 -1.38
CA LEU A 215 -12.31 12.52 -1.26
C LEU A 215 -12.72 11.51 -2.33
N TRP A 216 -11.77 10.71 -2.75
CA TRP A 216 -11.99 9.62 -3.70
C TRP A 216 -11.50 8.30 -3.11
N TRP A 217 -12.36 7.30 -3.14
CA TRP A 217 -12.13 5.93 -2.70
C TRP A 217 -12.01 5.02 -3.94
N PRO A 218 -10.80 4.88 -4.51
CA PRO A 218 -10.63 4.16 -5.79
C PRO A 218 -10.80 2.65 -5.68
N ILE A 219 -10.47 2.05 -4.52
CA ILE A 219 -10.76 0.63 -4.28
C ILE A 219 -12.25 0.51 -3.92
N GLY A 220 -13.05 -0.04 -4.85
CA GLY A 220 -14.48 -0.22 -4.68
C GLY A 220 -14.84 -1.33 -3.69
N ASP A 221 -16.12 -1.38 -3.32
CA ASP A 221 -16.65 -2.42 -2.40
C ASP A 221 -16.82 -3.77 -3.10
N ASP A 222 -16.58 -3.83 -4.40
CA ASP A 222 -16.58 -5.01 -5.26
C ASP A 222 -15.19 -5.59 -5.52
N MET A 223 -14.14 -4.96 -4.99
CA MET A 223 -12.77 -5.45 -5.09
C MET A 223 -12.43 -6.35 -3.91
N ASP A 224 -11.99 -7.58 -4.18
CA ASP A 224 -11.51 -8.48 -3.14
C ASP A 224 -10.04 -8.22 -2.84
N THR A 225 -9.73 -7.71 -1.65
CA THR A 225 -8.34 -7.47 -1.23
C THR A 225 -7.77 -8.62 -0.41
N THR A 226 -8.47 -9.76 -0.29
CA THR A 226 -8.09 -10.88 0.55
C THR A 226 -7.64 -12.10 -0.26
N THR A 227 -6.69 -12.88 0.26
CA THR A 227 -6.31 -14.19 -0.30
C THR A 227 -7.21 -15.30 0.25
N SER A 228 -8.27 -14.96 0.98
CA SER A 228 -9.18 -15.90 1.61
C SER A 228 -10.28 -16.35 0.63
N ARG A 229 -11.20 -17.21 1.12
CA ARG A 229 -12.41 -17.55 0.36
C ARG A 229 -13.52 -16.51 0.51
N THR A 230 -13.34 -15.55 1.40
CA THR A 230 -14.24 -14.41 1.55
C THR A 230 -13.91 -13.37 0.48
N HIS A 231 -14.88 -12.60 0.08
CA HIS A 231 -14.72 -11.50 -0.87
C HIS A 231 -14.95 -10.20 -0.10
N CYS A 232 -13.89 -9.55 0.33
CA CYS A 232 -13.96 -8.35 1.16
C CYS A 232 -12.93 -7.31 0.76
N ALA A 233 -13.37 -6.06 0.64
CA ALA A 233 -12.52 -4.91 0.34
C ALA A 233 -12.03 -4.25 1.65
N TYR A 234 -11.15 -4.91 2.39
CA TYR A 234 -10.61 -4.41 3.64
C TYR A 234 -9.61 -3.29 3.45
N ASP A 235 -8.73 -3.43 2.45
CA ASP A 235 -7.67 -2.49 2.16
C ASP A 235 -8.18 -1.38 1.25
N ARG A 236 -7.86 -0.13 1.58
CA ARG A 236 -8.38 1.04 0.87
C ARG A 236 -7.32 2.10 0.61
N PHE A 237 -7.57 2.87 -0.44
CA PHE A 237 -7.03 4.21 -0.62
C PHE A 237 -8.13 5.25 -0.42
N ILE A 238 -7.80 6.36 0.26
CA ILE A 238 -8.65 7.56 0.33
C ILE A 238 -7.79 8.74 -0.13
N ILE A 239 -8.16 9.35 -1.25
CA ILE A 239 -7.31 10.28 -1.96
C ILE A 239 -7.91 11.67 -1.97
N ALA A 240 -7.10 12.68 -1.60
CA ALA A 240 -7.47 14.09 -1.56
C ALA A 240 -6.57 14.98 -2.42
N GLY A 241 -7.06 16.15 -2.73
CA GLY A 241 -6.32 17.22 -3.40
C GLY A 241 -6.01 16.93 -4.85
N ARG A 242 -4.87 17.43 -5.32
CA ARG A 242 -4.44 17.29 -6.72
C ARG A 242 -4.14 15.84 -7.12
N LEU A 243 -3.83 14.99 -6.14
CA LEU A 243 -3.57 13.56 -6.35
C LEU A 243 -4.75 12.86 -7.04
N ARG A 244 -6.00 13.26 -6.76
CA ARG A 244 -7.20 12.69 -7.43
C ARG A 244 -7.13 12.76 -8.97
N LYS A 245 -6.46 13.79 -9.49
CA LYS A 245 -6.27 13.97 -10.94
C LYS A 245 -4.95 13.37 -11.44
N ALA A 246 -3.94 13.28 -10.57
CA ALA A 246 -2.63 12.73 -10.90
C ALA A 246 -2.61 11.20 -10.93
N VAL A 247 -3.50 10.54 -10.20
CA VAL A 247 -3.65 9.08 -10.27
C VAL A 247 -4.12 8.64 -11.65
N LEU A 248 -3.47 7.64 -12.21
CA LEU A 248 -3.93 6.92 -13.39
C LEU A 248 -5.02 5.93 -12.96
N GLN A 249 -6.26 6.18 -13.34
CA GLN A 249 -7.42 5.38 -12.89
C GLN A 249 -7.28 3.91 -13.26
N GLU A 250 -6.72 3.61 -14.41
CA GLU A 250 -6.45 2.26 -14.92
C GLU A 250 -5.35 1.50 -14.15
N SER A 251 -4.56 2.21 -13.35
CA SER A 251 -3.51 1.61 -12.51
C SER A 251 -4.00 1.23 -11.11
N VAL A 252 -5.21 1.68 -10.75
CA VAL A 252 -5.77 1.36 -9.43
C VAL A 252 -6.25 -0.08 -9.41
N GLY A 253 -5.77 -0.85 -8.44
CA GLY A 253 -6.18 -2.25 -8.34
C GLY A 253 -5.55 -2.98 -7.16
N ILE A 254 -5.63 -4.28 -7.28
CA ILE A 254 -5.00 -5.27 -6.40
C ILE A 254 -3.91 -6.01 -7.17
N PHE A 255 -2.78 -6.23 -6.54
CA PHE A 255 -1.74 -7.08 -7.10
C PHE A 255 -1.96 -8.53 -6.67
N ASP A 256 -2.68 -9.29 -7.51
CA ASP A 256 -2.85 -10.73 -7.30
C ASP A 256 -1.52 -11.48 -7.53
N PHE A 257 -0.66 -11.41 -6.53
CA PHE A 257 0.63 -12.10 -6.56
C PHE A 257 0.49 -13.62 -6.60
N ALA A 258 -0.64 -14.18 -6.15
CA ALA A 258 -0.88 -15.61 -6.21
C ALA A 258 -0.99 -16.08 -7.67
N THR A 259 -1.84 -15.44 -8.46
CA THR A 259 -1.98 -15.72 -9.89
C THR A 259 -0.68 -15.42 -10.65
N VAL A 260 -0.08 -14.25 -10.43
CA VAL A 260 1.15 -13.83 -11.14
C VAL A 260 2.32 -14.77 -10.89
N LEU A 261 2.44 -15.30 -9.67
CA LEU A 261 3.55 -16.18 -9.29
C LEU A 261 3.19 -17.67 -9.38
N GLY A 262 1.97 -18.02 -9.80
CA GLY A 262 1.49 -19.40 -9.90
C GLY A 262 1.46 -20.13 -8.56
N LEU A 263 1.02 -19.44 -7.50
CA LEU A 263 0.91 -19.99 -6.16
C LEU A 263 -0.45 -20.66 -5.96
N SER A 264 -0.48 -21.71 -5.15
CA SER A 264 -1.73 -22.21 -4.60
C SER A 264 -2.28 -21.24 -3.56
N LEU A 265 -3.57 -21.36 -3.23
CA LEU A 265 -4.20 -20.55 -2.17
C LEU A 265 -3.48 -20.71 -0.82
N GLU A 266 -3.02 -21.92 -0.49
CA GLU A 266 -2.27 -22.18 0.74
C GLU A 266 -0.94 -21.45 0.75
N GLU A 267 -0.20 -21.51 -0.39
CA GLU A 267 1.07 -20.83 -0.54
C GLU A 267 0.91 -19.30 -0.49
N ALA A 268 -0.15 -18.76 -1.08
CA ALA A 268 -0.47 -17.35 -1.00
C ALA A 268 -0.75 -16.92 0.45
N ARG A 269 -1.54 -17.71 1.19
CA ARG A 269 -1.84 -17.45 2.61
C ARG A 269 -0.63 -17.58 3.53
N GLU A 270 0.37 -18.36 3.17
CA GLU A 270 1.65 -18.33 3.92
C GLU A 270 2.36 -16.97 3.79
N VAL A 271 2.16 -16.28 2.67
CA VAL A 271 2.68 -14.94 2.44
C VAL A 271 1.84 -13.91 3.17
N SER A 272 0.54 -13.86 2.90
CA SER A 272 -0.44 -13.00 3.58
C SER A 272 -1.86 -13.48 3.30
N ASP A 273 -2.79 -13.13 4.18
CA ASP A 273 -4.23 -13.20 3.96
C ASP A 273 -4.78 -11.97 3.21
N HIS A 274 -3.93 -11.00 2.86
CA HIS A 274 -4.22 -9.84 2.04
C HIS A 274 -3.44 -9.84 0.73
N TYR A 275 -4.03 -9.25 -0.31
CA TYR A 275 -3.33 -8.79 -1.50
C TYR A 275 -2.87 -7.34 -1.33
N PRO A 276 -1.72 -6.93 -1.90
CA PRO A 276 -1.37 -5.52 -2.00
C PRO A 276 -2.40 -4.75 -2.82
N ILE A 277 -2.79 -3.57 -2.36
CA ILE A 277 -3.47 -2.57 -3.19
C ILE A 277 -2.45 -1.64 -3.82
N GLU A 278 -2.72 -1.16 -5.03
CA GLU A 278 -1.75 -0.38 -5.79
C GLU A 278 -2.39 0.72 -6.64
N LEU A 279 -1.60 1.74 -6.92
CA LEU A 279 -1.90 2.82 -7.87
C LEU A 279 -0.63 3.44 -8.42
N GLU A 280 -0.77 4.18 -9.54
CA GLU A 280 0.32 4.98 -10.11
C GLU A 280 -0.06 6.46 -10.18
N LEU A 281 0.89 7.31 -9.79
CA LEU A 281 0.81 8.75 -10.04
C LEU A 281 1.56 9.09 -11.32
N ARG A 282 0.95 9.93 -12.15
CA ARG A 282 1.56 10.44 -13.39
C ARG A 282 2.90 11.09 -13.11
N GLU A 283 3.83 10.84 -14.02
CA GLU A 283 5.08 11.57 -14.07
C GLU A 283 4.84 13.04 -14.40
N LYS A 284 5.70 13.88 -13.89
CA LYS A 284 5.79 15.29 -14.27
C LYS A 284 6.18 15.37 -15.75
N THR A 285 5.24 15.78 -16.61
CA THR A 285 5.56 16.05 -18.01
C THR A 285 6.66 17.10 -18.08
N ALA A 286 7.83 16.71 -18.59
CA ALA A 286 8.83 17.69 -18.99
C ALA A 286 8.12 18.67 -19.92
N ARG A 287 8.25 19.98 -19.71
CA ARG A 287 7.83 20.97 -20.69
C ARG A 287 8.63 20.72 -21.97
N THR A 288 8.18 19.84 -22.82
CA THR A 288 8.76 19.60 -24.12
C THR A 288 8.26 20.66 -25.08
N THR A 289 9.15 21.60 -25.38
CA THR A 289 9.24 22.15 -26.72
C THR A 289 9.87 21.06 -27.61
N ARG A 290 9.13 20.02 -27.96
CA ARG A 290 9.38 19.19 -29.17
C ARG A 290 8.36 18.05 -29.22
N SER A 291 7.61 18.06 -30.29
CA SER A 291 6.78 16.92 -30.74
C SER A 291 7.64 15.68 -30.96
N SER A 292 7.30 14.59 -30.34
CA SER A 292 7.81 13.25 -30.68
C SER A 292 6.65 12.31 -31.02
N PRO A 293 6.83 11.37 -31.95
CA PRO A 293 5.74 10.62 -32.57
C PRO A 293 5.11 9.62 -31.61
N LYS A 294 3.79 9.50 -31.71
CA LYS A 294 2.99 8.52 -30.98
C LYS A 294 3.39 7.08 -31.35
N CYS A 295 3.95 6.34 -30.41
CA CYS A 295 3.96 4.88 -30.50
C CYS A 295 2.63 4.36 -29.95
N GLN A 296 1.76 3.90 -30.84
CA GLN A 296 0.59 3.09 -30.51
C GLN A 296 1.07 1.67 -30.25
N GLY A 297 1.06 1.23 -28.98
CA GLY A 297 1.28 -0.15 -28.58
C GLY A 297 -0.05 -0.77 -28.17
N ALA A 298 -0.40 -1.88 -28.80
CA ALA A 298 -1.66 -2.58 -28.67
C ALA A 298 -1.83 -3.21 -27.28
N TYR A 299 -2.90 -2.86 -26.60
CA TYR A 299 -3.43 -3.62 -25.47
C TYR A 299 -4.19 -4.85 -26.00
N LEU A 300 -3.68 -6.04 -25.74
CA LEU A 300 -4.45 -7.28 -25.86
C LEU A 300 -5.29 -7.45 -24.60
N GLY A 301 -6.59 -7.17 -24.74
CA GLY A 301 -7.57 -7.36 -23.69
C GLY A 301 -7.77 -8.85 -23.34
N MET A 302 -7.51 -9.22 -22.11
CA MET A 302 -8.04 -10.44 -21.53
C MET A 302 -9.47 -10.17 -21.03
N LYS A 303 -10.46 -10.65 -21.78
CA LYS A 303 -11.84 -10.76 -21.33
C LYS A 303 -11.93 -11.86 -20.26
N VAL A 304 -12.29 -11.46 -19.05
CA VAL A 304 -12.76 -12.38 -18.01
C VAL A 304 -14.05 -13.01 -18.50
N ARG A 305 -14.09 -14.34 -18.59
CA ARG A 305 -15.33 -15.10 -18.84
C ARG A 305 -16.16 -15.07 -17.56
N GLN A 306 -17.31 -14.42 -17.63
CA GLN A 306 -18.41 -14.70 -16.71
C GLN A 306 -18.97 -16.08 -17.06
N SER A 307 -18.91 -17.02 -16.14
CA SER A 307 -19.63 -18.29 -16.20
C SER A 307 -20.98 -18.09 -15.52
N SER A 308 -22.01 -18.32 -16.30
CA SER A 308 -23.41 -18.50 -15.89
C SER A 308 -23.59 -19.58 -14.84
#